data_a2bb4e6cc8972009ec015afaa8538e7d
#
_entry.id   a2bb4e6cc8972009ec015afaa8538e7d
#
_cell.length_a   1.000
_cell.length_b   1.000
_cell.length_c   1.000
_cell.angle_alpha   90.00
_cell.angle_beta   90.00
_cell.angle_gamma   90.00
#
_symmetry.space_group_name_H-M   'P 1'
#
loop_
_entity.id
_entity.type
_entity.pdbx_description
1 polymer ?
#
loop_
_entity_poly.entity_id
_entity_poly.type
_entity_poly.pdbx_seq_one_letter_code
_entity_poly.pdbx_strand_id
1 'polypeptide(L)'
;MDFSLLLSSYATVWSNPEVLLMTFIGALGGVLLGAIPGMTATMGVALLIPFSFGMDLIPSIGLLLGIYCGGMYGGSISAILIHAPGTPAAAATLLDGYPMCKKGQAGKALSVAMFASFCGGVIGALVMTFLSPLVADMAMNFGPGEMFMLAVFGLSVIVAISGKSVAKGLISAFFSMLLCTVGLDPTNGIPRFITTKQTGLLDGFQFIPTLIGLFAVSEVIAGVERIIRGEEHEQKSNEKITNVLPDWKTIKKIWPNILSGGLIGTFIGAIPGAGGDIAVFVSYGASKSASKHPELYGTGIPNGVAATESANNGCSGGAMIPLLSLGVPGDSVTAILLGAFIMKGITPGPMMYVTELPTVYRVFAALMLANLCMLVVGCLGVRFFAKIVSVEKKMLYPIILVISLLGAFSINKNAFDVGVCVAFGIIGWLMNKYEFPLSPILLALILGPMCEKNFVRYMNIQRGNFFAITTSPIAMVFATVAILVIVYSVYNQSKINKRAAANAAQENA
;
A
#
# COMPACT_ATOMS: atom_id res chain seq x y z
N MET A 1 9.35 -2.21 -26.34
CA MET A 1 10.11 -2.71 -25.20
C MET A 1 11.50 -3.15 -25.68
N ASP A 2 12.57 -2.62 -25.08
CA ASP A 2 13.95 -3.01 -25.43
C ASP A 2 14.40 -4.13 -24.47
N PHE A 3 14.45 -5.36 -24.99
CA PHE A 3 14.83 -6.55 -24.19
C PHE A 3 16.30 -6.56 -23.81
N SER A 4 17.19 -5.97 -24.63
CA SER A 4 18.61 -5.91 -24.32
C SER A 4 18.86 -4.98 -23.13
N LEU A 5 18.21 -3.83 -23.13
CA LEU A 5 18.25 -2.86 -22.01
C LEU A 5 17.58 -3.43 -20.75
N LEU A 6 16.50 -4.19 -20.89
CA LEU A 6 15.85 -4.87 -19.77
C LEU A 6 16.81 -5.86 -19.10
N LEU A 7 17.41 -6.77 -19.88
CA LEU A 7 18.36 -7.76 -19.36
C LEU A 7 19.59 -7.12 -18.73
N SER A 8 20.16 -6.07 -19.35
CA SER A 8 21.29 -5.35 -18.78
C SER A 8 20.92 -4.63 -17.48
N SER A 9 19.69 -4.10 -17.37
CA SER A 9 19.19 -3.48 -16.14
C SER A 9 19.05 -4.50 -15.01
N TYR A 10 18.51 -5.71 -15.31
CA TYR A 10 18.47 -6.81 -14.33
C TYR A 10 19.89 -7.23 -13.91
N ALA A 11 20.81 -7.41 -14.85
CA ALA A 11 22.20 -7.74 -14.53
C ALA A 11 22.84 -6.68 -13.63
N THR A 12 22.64 -5.39 -13.94
CA THR A 12 23.18 -4.27 -13.14
C THR A 12 22.65 -4.26 -11.73
N VAL A 13 21.34 -4.44 -11.56
CA VAL A 13 20.68 -4.43 -10.23
C VAL A 13 21.10 -5.64 -9.40
N TRP A 14 21.12 -6.83 -10.01
CA TRP A 14 21.37 -8.09 -9.31
C TRP A 14 22.86 -8.36 -9.05
N SER A 15 23.77 -7.69 -9.76
CA SER A 15 25.21 -7.75 -9.49
C SER A 15 25.72 -6.66 -8.53
N ASN A 16 24.89 -5.66 -8.20
CA ASN A 16 25.29 -4.57 -7.30
C ASN A 16 25.13 -5.01 -5.83
N PRO A 17 26.24 -5.13 -5.06
CA PRO A 17 26.19 -5.57 -3.67
C PRO A 17 25.39 -4.65 -2.76
N GLU A 18 25.41 -3.33 -3.01
CA GLU A 18 24.65 -2.37 -2.22
C GLU A 18 23.16 -2.55 -2.42
N VAL A 19 22.70 -2.72 -3.67
CA VAL A 19 21.29 -2.97 -3.98
C VAL A 19 20.82 -4.29 -3.34
N LEU A 20 21.63 -5.36 -3.45
CA LEU A 20 21.34 -6.65 -2.82
C LEU A 20 21.19 -6.50 -1.30
N LEU A 21 22.18 -5.84 -0.66
CA LEU A 21 22.19 -5.65 0.79
C LEU A 21 21.00 -4.80 1.26
N MET A 22 20.74 -3.67 0.61
CA MET A 22 19.66 -2.77 1.00
C MET A 22 18.28 -3.40 0.76
N THR A 23 18.09 -4.11 -0.35
CA THR A 23 16.86 -4.86 -0.61
C THR A 23 16.63 -5.97 0.41
N PHE A 24 17.68 -6.68 0.81
CA PHE A 24 17.61 -7.72 1.84
C PHE A 24 17.29 -7.13 3.23
N ILE A 25 17.95 -6.01 3.62
CA ILE A 25 17.64 -5.29 4.86
C ILE A 25 16.19 -4.80 4.84
N GLY A 26 15.72 -4.27 3.71
CA GLY A 26 14.33 -3.88 3.52
C GLY A 26 13.37 -5.05 3.72
N ALA A 27 13.61 -6.18 3.06
CA ALA A 27 12.77 -7.37 3.20
C ALA A 27 12.76 -7.89 4.64
N LEU A 28 13.92 -7.92 5.31
CA LEU A 28 14.02 -8.30 6.71
C LEU A 28 13.21 -7.35 7.61
N GLY A 29 13.44 -6.04 7.48
CA GLY A 29 12.70 -5.01 8.22
C GLY A 29 11.21 -5.07 7.95
N GLY A 30 10.82 -5.28 6.70
CA GLY A 30 9.41 -5.43 6.30
C GLY A 30 8.75 -6.63 6.96
N VAL A 31 9.37 -7.81 6.91
CA VAL A 31 8.83 -9.02 7.56
C VAL A 31 8.73 -8.84 9.07
N LEU A 32 9.73 -8.20 9.70
CA LEU A 32 9.73 -7.91 11.13
C LEU A 32 8.57 -6.99 11.52
N LEU A 33 8.46 -5.85 10.85
CA LEU A 33 7.40 -4.87 11.13
C LEU A 33 6.01 -5.46 10.82
N GLY A 34 5.85 -6.10 9.67
CA GLY A 34 4.58 -6.72 9.30
C GLY A 34 4.14 -7.83 10.26
N ALA A 35 5.07 -8.60 10.85
CA ALA A 35 4.75 -9.64 11.80
C ALA A 35 4.23 -9.12 13.15
N ILE A 36 4.43 -7.85 13.45
CA ILE A 36 3.94 -7.22 14.68
C ILE A 36 2.51 -6.70 14.42
N PRO A 37 1.49 -7.19 15.15
CA PRO A 37 0.10 -6.74 14.96
C PRO A 37 -0.06 -5.23 15.10
N GLY A 38 -0.71 -4.62 14.12
CA GLY A 38 -0.92 -3.17 14.05
C GLY A 38 0.18 -2.38 13.33
N MET A 39 1.30 -3.02 12.95
CA MET A 39 2.35 -2.38 12.17
C MET A 39 2.20 -2.73 10.69
N THR A 40 1.81 -1.76 9.87
CA THR A 40 1.56 -1.98 8.45
C THR A 40 2.82 -1.83 7.59
N ALA A 41 2.80 -2.42 6.39
CA ALA A 41 3.84 -2.17 5.38
C ALA A 41 3.98 -0.68 5.04
N THR A 42 2.85 0.04 5.01
CA THR A 42 2.78 1.50 4.80
C THR A 42 3.61 2.25 5.86
N MET A 43 3.41 1.90 7.12
CA MET A 43 4.18 2.46 8.23
C MET A 43 5.68 2.13 8.11
N GLY A 44 6.00 0.87 7.75
CA GLY A 44 7.39 0.44 7.58
C GLY A 44 8.12 1.23 6.50
N VAL A 45 7.49 1.44 5.34
CA VAL A 45 8.07 2.24 4.26
C VAL A 45 8.22 3.71 4.69
N ALA A 46 7.20 4.28 5.35
CA ALA A 46 7.25 5.67 5.84
C ALA A 46 8.40 5.89 6.85
N LEU A 47 8.64 4.94 7.76
CA LEU A 47 9.72 5.00 8.74
C LEU A 47 11.11 4.95 8.11
N LEU A 48 11.29 4.22 7.01
CA LEU A 48 12.61 4.01 6.41
C LEU A 48 12.91 4.95 5.24
N ILE A 49 11.95 5.75 4.76
CA ILE A 49 12.24 6.80 3.77
C ILE A 49 13.40 7.71 4.20
N PRO A 50 13.45 8.24 5.44
CA PRO A 50 14.54 9.11 5.82
C PRO A 50 15.92 8.47 5.70
N PHE A 51 16.04 7.17 5.99
CA PHE A 51 17.29 6.43 5.82
C PHE A 51 17.69 6.28 4.36
N SER A 52 16.73 6.29 3.46
CA SER A 52 16.98 6.19 2.02
C SER A 52 17.58 7.45 1.40
N PHE A 53 17.59 8.60 2.11
CA PHE A 53 18.03 9.89 1.58
C PHE A 53 19.50 9.92 1.15
N GLY A 54 20.38 9.38 1.99
CA GLY A 54 21.81 9.35 1.74
C GLY A 54 22.27 8.30 0.75
N MET A 55 21.35 7.45 0.24
CA MET A 55 21.65 6.37 -0.68
C MET A 55 21.45 6.80 -2.13
N ASP A 56 22.08 6.12 -3.07
CA ASP A 56 21.74 6.23 -4.48
C ASP A 56 20.32 5.77 -4.76
N LEU A 57 19.77 6.15 -5.93
CA LEU A 57 18.38 5.91 -6.30
C LEU A 57 17.98 4.42 -6.19
N ILE A 58 18.75 3.52 -6.82
CA ILE A 58 18.35 2.11 -6.93
C ILE A 58 18.49 1.34 -5.60
N PRO A 59 19.57 1.48 -4.81
CA PRO A 59 19.64 0.95 -3.46
C PRO A 59 18.50 1.44 -2.55
N SER A 60 18.19 2.75 -2.63
CA SER A 60 17.07 3.36 -1.91
C SER A 60 15.72 2.69 -2.25
N ILE A 61 15.43 2.56 -3.55
CA ILE A 61 14.19 1.91 -4.02
C ILE A 61 14.18 0.41 -3.66
N GLY A 62 15.32 -0.27 -3.77
CA GLY A 62 15.45 -1.66 -3.34
C GLY A 62 15.11 -1.86 -1.87
N LEU A 63 15.61 -0.99 -0.98
CA LEU A 63 15.25 -0.96 0.44
C LEU A 63 13.73 -0.85 0.63
N LEU A 64 13.10 0.14 0.01
CA LEU A 64 11.68 0.44 0.18
C LEU A 64 10.76 -0.64 -0.42
N LEU A 65 11.13 -1.19 -1.59
CA LEU A 65 10.42 -2.33 -2.20
C LEU A 65 10.59 -3.61 -1.37
N GLY A 66 11.78 -3.81 -0.78
CA GLY A 66 12.01 -4.90 0.17
C GLY A 66 11.06 -4.84 1.36
N ILE A 67 10.91 -3.66 1.97
CA ILE A 67 9.95 -3.44 3.07
C ILE A 67 8.52 -3.68 2.60
N TYR A 68 8.17 -3.23 1.42
CA TYR A 68 6.84 -3.43 0.87
C TYR A 68 6.51 -4.92 0.75
N CYS A 69 7.30 -5.68 -0.01
CA CYS A 69 7.08 -7.12 -0.20
C CYS A 69 7.17 -7.89 1.13
N GLY A 70 8.18 -7.57 1.95
CA GLY A 70 8.37 -8.19 3.26
C GLY A 70 7.24 -7.89 4.22
N GLY A 71 6.74 -6.65 4.27
CA GLY A 71 5.67 -6.23 5.16
C GLY A 71 4.32 -6.86 4.80
N MET A 72 4.06 -7.05 3.51
CA MET A 72 2.86 -7.75 3.02
C MET A 72 2.85 -9.21 3.52
N TYR A 73 3.94 -9.94 3.34
CA TYR A 73 4.07 -11.31 3.86
C TYR A 73 4.12 -11.34 5.40
N GLY A 74 4.85 -10.41 6.03
CA GLY A 74 5.00 -10.35 7.48
C GLY A 74 3.66 -10.32 8.23
N GLY A 75 2.68 -9.59 7.68
CA GLY A 75 1.34 -9.49 8.24
C GLY A 75 0.60 -10.82 8.40
N SER A 76 0.89 -11.80 7.53
CA SER A 76 0.27 -13.12 7.62
C SER A 76 0.86 -14.00 8.73
N ILE A 77 2.07 -13.72 9.20
CA ILE A 77 2.69 -14.48 10.29
C ILE A 77 1.86 -14.35 11.57
N SER A 78 1.57 -13.13 12.00
CA SER A 78 0.73 -12.89 13.17
C SER A 78 -0.74 -13.28 12.94
N ALA A 79 -1.26 -13.09 11.72
CA ALA A 79 -2.59 -13.56 11.35
C ALA A 79 -2.74 -15.08 11.58
N ILE A 80 -1.77 -15.86 11.11
CA ILE A 80 -1.78 -17.33 11.23
C ILE A 80 -1.55 -17.79 12.66
N LEU A 81 -0.59 -17.18 13.39
CA LEU A 81 -0.14 -17.69 14.68
C LEU A 81 -1.01 -17.26 15.86
N ILE A 82 -1.52 -16.02 15.86
CA ILE A 82 -2.20 -15.43 17.02
C ILE A 82 -3.58 -14.82 16.71
N HIS A 83 -4.14 -15.10 15.53
CA HIS A 83 -5.43 -14.55 15.10
C HIS A 83 -5.49 -13.00 15.09
N ALA A 84 -4.37 -12.34 14.94
CA ALA A 84 -4.26 -10.88 14.87
C ALA A 84 -3.52 -10.49 13.59
N PRO A 85 -4.21 -9.96 12.56
CA PRO A 85 -3.54 -9.60 11.31
C PRO A 85 -2.54 -8.47 11.54
N GLY A 86 -1.31 -8.61 11.02
CA GLY A 86 -0.31 -7.55 11.06
C GLY A 86 -0.68 -6.40 10.13
N THR A 87 -1.24 -6.73 8.98
CA THR A 87 -1.73 -5.75 7.98
C THR A 87 -3.21 -6.02 7.67
N PRO A 88 -3.99 -5.02 7.23
CA PRO A 88 -5.39 -5.22 6.81
C PRO A 88 -5.52 -6.28 5.72
N ALA A 89 -4.58 -6.33 4.78
CA ALA A 89 -4.55 -7.34 3.73
C ALA A 89 -4.35 -8.78 4.26
N ALA A 90 -3.73 -8.97 5.42
CA ALA A 90 -3.59 -10.28 6.05
C ALA A 90 -4.88 -10.77 6.73
N ALA A 91 -5.92 -9.94 6.82
CA ALA A 91 -7.18 -10.32 7.46
C ALA A 91 -7.90 -11.48 6.74
N ALA A 92 -7.80 -11.58 5.42
CA ALA A 92 -8.38 -12.71 4.70
C ALA A 92 -7.62 -14.03 4.97
N THR A 93 -6.32 -13.95 5.26
CA THR A 93 -5.49 -15.12 5.58
C THR A 93 -5.87 -15.75 6.92
N LEU A 94 -6.47 -14.96 7.83
CA LEU A 94 -7.04 -15.47 9.07
C LEU A 94 -8.05 -16.60 8.85
N LEU A 95 -8.86 -16.51 7.80
CA LEU A 95 -10.01 -17.39 7.56
C LEU A 95 -9.60 -18.88 7.51
N ASP A 96 -8.45 -19.18 6.92
CA ASP A 96 -7.93 -20.55 6.85
C ASP A 96 -6.61 -20.72 7.58
N GLY A 97 -5.77 -19.69 7.66
CA GLY A 97 -4.44 -19.76 8.27
C GLY A 97 -4.49 -20.06 9.77
N TYR A 98 -5.32 -19.35 10.52
CA TYR A 98 -5.47 -19.59 11.95
C TYR A 98 -6.16 -20.92 12.28
N PRO A 99 -7.24 -21.35 11.62
CA PRO A 99 -7.75 -22.72 11.78
C PRO A 99 -6.71 -23.81 11.48
N MET A 100 -5.80 -23.61 10.50
CA MET A 100 -4.68 -24.53 10.30
C MET A 100 -3.74 -24.54 11.52
N CYS A 101 -3.41 -23.37 12.07
CA CYS A 101 -2.60 -23.26 13.28
C CYS A 101 -3.25 -24.01 14.44
N LYS A 102 -4.54 -23.81 14.71
CA LYS A 102 -5.29 -24.54 15.75
C LYS A 102 -5.30 -26.06 15.58
N LYS A 103 -5.13 -26.54 14.35
CA LYS A 103 -4.99 -27.99 14.05
C LYS A 103 -3.53 -28.49 14.18
N GLY A 104 -2.61 -27.70 14.78
CA GLY A 104 -1.19 -28.04 14.90
C GLY A 104 -0.43 -27.98 13.56
N GLN A 105 -0.97 -27.29 12.55
CA GLN A 105 -0.37 -27.17 11.21
C GLN A 105 0.20 -25.76 10.95
N ALA A 106 0.61 -25.04 11.98
CA ALA A 106 1.16 -23.69 11.90
C ALA A 106 2.32 -23.59 10.89
N GLY A 107 3.29 -24.52 10.96
CA GLY A 107 4.42 -24.57 10.05
C GLY A 107 4.00 -24.75 8.59
N LYS A 108 2.98 -25.57 8.33
CA LYS A 108 2.43 -25.76 6.98
C LYS A 108 1.70 -24.50 6.49
N ALA A 109 0.93 -23.85 7.33
CA ALA A 109 0.25 -22.60 6.98
C ALA A 109 1.25 -21.49 6.63
N LEU A 110 2.28 -21.30 7.45
CA LEU A 110 3.34 -20.31 7.21
C LEU A 110 4.15 -20.61 5.96
N SER A 111 4.49 -21.88 5.70
CA SER A 111 5.22 -22.26 4.49
C SER A 111 4.39 -22.04 3.22
N VAL A 112 3.10 -22.34 3.26
CA VAL A 112 2.16 -22.06 2.15
C VAL A 112 2.02 -20.54 1.94
N ALA A 113 1.84 -19.77 3.01
CA ALA A 113 1.74 -18.32 2.95
C ALA A 113 2.98 -17.70 2.29
N MET A 114 4.17 -18.06 2.78
CA MET A 114 5.43 -17.55 2.24
C MET A 114 5.63 -17.90 0.74
N PHE A 115 5.40 -19.17 0.39
CA PHE A 115 5.58 -19.62 -0.99
C PHE A 115 4.55 -18.97 -1.94
N ALA A 116 3.29 -18.86 -1.51
CA ALA A 116 2.24 -18.21 -2.28
C ALA A 116 2.50 -16.70 -2.43
N SER A 117 2.96 -16.02 -1.36
CA SER A 117 3.37 -14.62 -1.41
C SER A 117 4.49 -14.39 -2.42
N PHE A 118 5.53 -15.23 -2.38
CA PHE A 118 6.63 -15.16 -3.35
C PHE A 118 6.14 -15.33 -4.79
N CYS A 119 5.39 -16.39 -5.06
CA CYS A 119 4.87 -16.63 -6.41
C CYS A 119 3.93 -15.52 -6.89
N GLY A 120 3.04 -15.02 -6.01
CA GLY A 120 2.16 -13.91 -6.31
C GLY A 120 2.93 -12.63 -6.63
N GLY A 121 3.94 -12.30 -5.84
CA GLY A 121 4.81 -11.16 -6.08
C GLY A 121 5.59 -11.26 -7.39
N VAL A 122 6.08 -12.46 -7.74
CA VAL A 122 6.71 -12.72 -9.04
C VAL A 122 5.72 -12.53 -10.19
N ILE A 123 4.49 -13.06 -10.07
CA ILE A 123 3.42 -12.85 -11.07
C ILE A 123 3.15 -11.34 -11.23
N GLY A 124 2.99 -10.61 -10.12
CA GLY A 124 2.76 -9.17 -10.13
C GLY A 124 3.91 -8.40 -10.80
N ALA A 125 5.16 -8.73 -10.48
CA ALA A 125 6.34 -8.10 -11.06
C ALA A 125 6.47 -8.40 -12.57
N LEU A 126 6.16 -9.62 -13.01
CA LEU A 126 6.13 -9.97 -14.43
C LEU A 126 5.04 -9.20 -15.17
N VAL A 127 3.80 -9.21 -14.65
CA VAL A 127 2.69 -8.45 -15.27
C VAL A 127 3.04 -6.97 -15.32
N MET A 128 3.59 -6.39 -14.25
CA MET A 128 4.07 -5.00 -14.24
C MET A 128 5.09 -4.76 -15.36
N THR A 129 6.07 -5.63 -15.50
CA THR A 129 7.14 -5.48 -16.50
C THR A 129 6.60 -5.38 -17.93
N PHE A 130 5.56 -6.16 -18.26
CA PHE A 130 4.99 -6.16 -19.60
C PHE A 130 3.86 -5.18 -19.80
N LEU A 131 3.01 -4.97 -18.77
CA LEU A 131 1.81 -4.14 -18.89
C LEU A 131 2.10 -2.65 -18.67
N SER A 132 3.03 -2.31 -17.77
CA SER A 132 3.31 -0.93 -17.40
C SER A 132 3.80 -0.06 -18.58
N PRO A 133 4.71 -0.54 -19.49
CA PRO A 133 5.07 0.22 -20.68
C PRO A 133 3.90 0.46 -21.63
N LEU A 134 2.99 -0.52 -21.77
CA LEU A 134 1.79 -0.36 -22.61
C LEU A 134 0.86 0.71 -22.07
N VAL A 135 0.64 0.73 -20.74
CA VAL A 135 -0.16 1.76 -20.09
C VAL A 135 0.50 3.13 -20.22
N ALA A 136 1.82 3.22 -20.08
CA ALA A 136 2.55 4.47 -20.26
C ALA A 136 2.43 5.02 -21.70
N ASP A 137 2.54 4.16 -22.70
CA ASP A 137 2.40 4.52 -24.10
C ASP A 137 1.00 5.06 -24.39
N MET A 138 -0.04 4.42 -23.89
CA MET A 138 -1.41 4.94 -23.96
C MET A 138 -1.55 6.29 -23.27
N ALA A 139 -0.90 6.47 -22.12
CA ALA A 139 -0.97 7.69 -21.32
C ALA A 139 -0.20 8.87 -21.91
N MET A 140 0.72 8.64 -22.86
CA MET A 140 1.38 9.71 -23.62
C MET A 140 0.39 10.57 -24.41
N ASN A 141 -0.78 10.03 -24.72
CA ASN A 141 -1.85 10.75 -25.43
C ASN A 141 -2.79 11.51 -24.46
N PHE A 142 -2.55 11.44 -23.15
CA PHE A 142 -3.41 12.13 -22.18
C PHE A 142 -3.04 13.61 -22.10
N GLY A 143 -4.00 14.47 -22.39
CA GLY A 143 -3.90 15.90 -22.13
C GLY A 143 -4.27 16.26 -20.69
N PRO A 144 -4.26 17.56 -20.33
CA PRO A 144 -4.60 18.01 -18.99
C PRO A 144 -6.02 17.64 -18.55
N GLY A 145 -6.98 17.55 -19.47
CA GLY A 145 -8.36 17.13 -19.17
C GLY A 145 -8.44 15.67 -18.74
N GLU A 146 -7.76 14.77 -19.45
CA GLU A 146 -7.67 13.34 -19.15
C GLU A 146 -6.95 13.09 -17.83
N MET A 147 -5.84 13.81 -17.59
CA MET A 147 -5.08 13.72 -16.33
C MET A 147 -5.88 14.24 -15.13
N PHE A 148 -6.66 15.31 -15.33
CA PHE A 148 -7.61 15.77 -14.31
C PHE A 148 -8.65 14.71 -13.98
N MET A 149 -9.29 14.12 -15.00
CA MET A 149 -10.30 13.08 -14.79
C MET A 149 -9.72 11.77 -14.22
N LEU A 150 -8.48 11.45 -14.56
CA LEU A 150 -7.76 10.34 -13.93
C LEU A 150 -7.56 10.58 -12.42
N ALA A 151 -7.18 11.80 -12.03
CA ALA A 151 -7.06 12.16 -10.61
C ALA A 151 -8.42 12.11 -9.89
N VAL A 152 -9.49 12.60 -10.51
CA VAL A 152 -10.86 12.51 -9.99
C VAL A 152 -11.30 11.04 -9.85
N PHE A 153 -11.00 10.20 -10.85
CA PHE A 153 -11.26 8.76 -10.77
C PHE A 153 -10.49 8.11 -9.61
N GLY A 154 -9.18 8.38 -9.46
CA GLY A 154 -8.38 7.89 -8.35
C GLY A 154 -8.97 8.29 -6.99
N LEU A 155 -9.37 9.56 -6.82
CA LEU A 155 -10.04 10.04 -5.62
C LEU A 155 -11.38 9.34 -5.37
N SER A 156 -12.18 9.08 -6.43
CA SER A 156 -13.47 8.39 -6.30
C SER A 156 -13.33 6.95 -5.83
N VAL A 157 -12.33 6.22 -6.34
CA VAL A 157 -12.07 4.84 -5.95
C VAL A 157 -11.64 4.76 -4.48
N ILE A 158 -10.80 5.69 -4.01
CA ILE A 158 -10.38 5.76 -2.62
C ILE A 158 -11.58 5.92 -1.68
N VAL A 159 -12.51 6.80 -2.04
CA VAL A 159 -13.73 7.03 -1.26
C VAL A 159 -14.59 5.76 -1.21
N ALA A 160 -14.68 5.04 -2.32
CA ALA A 160 -15.45 3.80 -2.41
C ALA A 160 -14.89 2.69 -1.51
N ILE A 161 -13.58 2.66 -1.33
CA ILE A 161 -12.87 1.62 -0.59
C ILE A 161 -12.72 1.97 0.90
N SER A 162 -13.03 3.20 1.30
CA SER A 162 -12.80 3.74 2.65
C SER A 162 -13.52 3.00 3.81
N GLY A 163 -13.98 1.78 3.62
CA GLY A 163 -14.44 0.89 4.68
C GLY A 163 -15.86 1.19 5.18
N LYS A 164 -16.02 1.43 6.47
CA LYS A 164 -17.33 1.43 7.16
C LYS A 164 -18.25 2.61 6.78
N SER A 165 -17.72 3.72 6.23
CA SER A 165 -18.54 4.92 5.93
C SER A 165 -17.97 5.73 4.77
N VAL A 166 -18.72 5.78 3.67
CA VAL A 166 -18.42 6.61 2.51
C VAL A 166 -18.32 8.09 2.89
N ALA A 167 -19.18 8.57 3.79
CA ALA A 167 -19.16 9.96 4.25
C ALA A 167 -17.85 10.31 4.96
N LYS A 168 -17.36 9.42 5.85
CA LYS A 168 -16.07 9.64 6.53
C LYS A 168 -14.91 9.61 5.53
N GLY A 169 -14.95 8.74 4.53
CA GLY A 169 -13.97 8.72 3.43
C GLY A 169 -13.93 10.01 2.64
N LEU A 170 -15.10 10.53 2.25
CA LEU A 170 -15.23 11.83 1.57
C LEU A 170 -14.68 12.98 2.42
N ILE A 171 -15.06 13.04 3.70
CA ILE A 171 -14.56 14.06 4.63
C ILE A 171 -13.04 14.00 4.73
N SER A 172 -12.45 12.81 4.87
CA SER A 172 -11.01 12.61 4.91
C SER A 172 -10.33 13.11 3.62
N ALA A 173 -10.89 12.77 2.45
CA ALA A 173 -10.35 13.19 1.16
C ALA A 173 -10.45 14.71 0.96
N PHE A 174 -11.62 15.32 1.23
CA PHE A 174 -11.80 16.78 1.10
C PHE A 174 -10.96 17.56 2.11
N PHE A 175 -10.83 17.08 3.34
CA PHE A 175 -9.93 17.66 4.33
C PHE A 175 -8.49 17.69 3.82
N SER A 176 -8.04 16.59 3.23
CA SER A 176 -6.69 16.51 2.66
C SER A 176 -6.52 17.42 1.43
N MET A 177 -7.52 17.48 0.54
CA MET A 177 -7.49 18.41 -0.59
C MET A 177 -7.40 19.87 -0.11
N LEU A 178 -8.10 20.23 0.97
CA LEU A 178 -7.99 21.55 1.58
C LEU A 178 -6.58 21.82 2.10
N LEU A 179 -5.95 20.82 2.74
CA LEU A 179 -4.56 20.94 3.20
C LEU A 179 -3.57 21.18 2.06
N CYS A 180 -3.81 20.57 0.88
CA CYS A 180 -2.97 20.79 -0.31
C CYS A 180 -3.05 22.23 -0.85
N THR A 181 -4.08 22.99 -0.49
CA THR A 181 -4.22 24.41 -0.93
C THR A 181 -3.41 25.37 -0.07
N VAL A 182 -2.83 24.91 1.04
CA VAL A 182 -1.95 25.72 1.90
C VAL A 182 -0.57 25.85 1.26
N GLY A 183 -0.02 27.04 1.16
CA GLY A 183 1.30 27.28 0.59
C GLY A 183 1.24 28.21 -0.62
N LEU A 184 2.22 28.09 -1.50
CA LEU A 184 2.26 28.83 -2.76
C LEU A 184 1.39 28.13 -3.82
N ASP A 185 0.56 28.92 -4.49
CA ASP A 185 -0.17 28.44 -5.68
C ASP A 185 0.82 28.00 -6.77
N PRO A 186 0.76 26.74 -7.23
CA PRO A 186 1.72 26.20 -8.19
C PRO A 186 1.62 26.86 -9.58
N THR A 187 0.55 27.64 -9.85
CA THR A 187 0.30 28.27 -11.15
C THR A 187 0.77 29.71 -11.19
N ASN A 188 0.54 30.48 -10.13
CA ASN A 188 0.80 31.92 -10.11
C ASN A 188 1.73 32.37 -8.97
N GLY A 189 2.15 31.46 -8.07
CA GLY A 189 3.06 31.73 -6.95
C GLY A 189 2.45 32.58 -5.83
N ILE A 190 1.13 32.79 -5.83
CA ILE A 190 0.46 33.58 -4.79
C ILE A 190 0.34 32.75 -3.51
N PRO A 191 0.75 33.30 -2.33
CA PRO A 191 0.56 32.62 -1.05
C PRO A 191 -0.92 32.40 -0.70
N ARG A 192 -1.29 31.18 -0.32
CA ARG A 192 -2.64 30.80 0.10
C ARG A 192 -2.63 30.30 1.54
N PHE A 193 -3.51 30.84 2.37
CA PHE A 193 -3.70 30.44 3.78
C PHE A 193 -2.45 30.56 4.67
N ILE A 194 -1.46 31.35 4.24
CA ILE A 194 -0.25 31.62 5.01
C ILE A 194 -0.05 33.14 5.20
N THR A 195 0.51 33.50 6.34
CA THR A 195 0.89 34.88 6.65
C THR A 195 2.41 35.06 6.44
N THR A 196 2.83 36.31 6.25
CA THR A 196 4.25 36.67 6.04
C THR A 196 5.20 36.21 7.15
N LYS A 197 4.66 35.83 8.32
CA LYS A 197 5.44 35.32 9.47
C LYS A 197 5.63 33.79 9.45
N GLN A 198 4.88 33.07 8.59
CA GLN A 198 4.85 31.60 8.55
C GLN A 198 5.66 31.06 7.37
N THR A 199 6.94 31.40 7.32
CA THR A 199 7.84 30.98 6.21
C THR A 199 7.97 29.46 6.05
N GLY A 200 7.75 28.69 7.11
CA GLY A 200 7.79 27.22 7.05
C GLY A 200 6.62 26.59 6.27
N LEU A 201 5.55 27.34 6.01
CA LEU A 201 4.39 26.86 5.23
C LEU A 201 4.42 27.33 3.76
N LEU A 202 5.47 28.02 3.29
CA LEU A 202 5.54 28.49 1.90
C LEU A 202 5.43 27.31 0.91
N ASP A 203 6.11 26.20 1.18
CA ASP A 203 6.03 24.98 0.39
C ASP A 203 4.87 24.06 0.78
N GLY A 204 3.89 24.57 1.56
CA GLY A 204 2.78 23.80 2.10
C GLY A 204 3.20 22.80 3.19
N PHE A 205 2.32 21.85 3.46
CA PHE A 205 2.65 20.73 4.34
C PHE A 205 3.51 19.73 3.58
N GLN A 206 4.75 19.57 4.03
CA GLN A 206 5.69 18.62 3.41
C GLN A 206 5.14 17.20 3.50
N PHE A 207 5.10 16.53 2.33
CA PHE A 207 4.44 15.24 2.17
C PHE A 207 4.94 14.17 3.15
N ILE A 208 6.27 14.00 3.27
CA ILE A 208 6.84 12.90 4.08
C ILE A 208 6.71 13.12 5.59
N PRO A 209 7.02 14.29 6.18
CA PRO A 209 6.71 14.56 7.59
C PRO A 209 5.24 14.32 7.93
N THR A 210 4.33 14.73 7.03
CA THR A 210 2.89 14.47 7.16
C THR A 210 2.58 12.97 7.19
N LEU A 211 3.20 12.18 6.31
CA LEU A 211 3.01 10.73 6.27
C LEU A 211 3.53 10.01 7.51
N ILE A 212 4.75 10.35 7.92
CA ILE A 212 5.36 9.77 9.13
C ILE A 212 4.45 10.06 10.33
N GLY A 213 3.92 11.29 10.40
CA GLY A 213 2.94 11.67 11.42
C GLY A 213 1.68 10.80 11.37
N LEU A 214 0.99 10.78 10.22
CA LEU A 214 -0.29 10.10 10.07
C LEU A 214 -0.22 8.59 10.32
N PHE A 215 0.88 7.92 9.97
CA PHE A 215 0.96 6.46 10.06
C PHE A 215 1.84 5.97 11.21
N ALA A 216 3.03 6.56 11.42
CA ALA A 216 3.93 6.07 12.45
C ALA A 216 3.65 6.70 13.81
N VAL A 217 3.61 8.03 13.90
CA VAL A 217 3.37 8.71 15.20
C VAL A 217 1.96 8.46 15.71
N SER A 218 0.96 8.44 14.83
CA SER A 218 -0.43 8.15 15.20
C SER A 218 -0.59 6.76 15.81
N GLU A 219 0.09 5.74 15.24
CA GLU A 219 0.06 4.37 15.77
C GLU A 219 0.77 4.27 17.12
N VAL A 220 1.88 5.00 17.31
CA VAL A 220 2.55 5.10 18.61
C VAL A 220 1.60 5.67 19.66
N ILE A 221 0.90 6.78 19.37
CA ILE A 221 -0.05 7.39 20.28
C ILE A 221 -1.20 6.42 20.61
N ALA A 222 -1.79 5.79 19.60
CA ALA A 222 -2.84 4.80 19.76
C ALA A 222 -2.37 3.58 20.57
N GLY A 223 -1.14 3.12 20.34
CA GLY A 223 -0.56 2.01 21.06
C GLY A 223 -0.30 2.31 22.52
N VAL A 224 0.21 3.50 22.83
CA VAL A 224 0.39 3.97 24.22
C VAL A 224 -0.96 4.09 24.91
N GLU A 225 -2.01 4.62 24.25
CA GLU A 225 -3.37 4.66 24.79
C GLU A 225 -3.88 3.25 25.14
N ARG A 226 -3.70 2.25 24.27
CA ARG A 226 -4.08 0.85 24.54
C ARG A 226 -3.35 0.25 25.74
N ILE A 227 -2.03 0.53 25.89
CA ILE A 227 -1.25 0.09 27.07
C ILE A 227 -1.79 0.70 28.34
N ILE A 228 -2.05 2.03 28.36
CA ILE A 228 -2.58 2.74 29.55
C ILE A 228 -3.95 2.19 29.94
N ARG A 229 -4.79 1.81 28.96
CA ARG A 229 -6.12 1.22 29.21
C ARG A 229 -6.07 -0.26 29.62
N GLY A 230 -4.91 -0.90 29.58
CA GLY A 230 -4.78 -2.33 29.86
C GLY A 230 -5.43 -3.26 28.83
N GLU A 231 -5.68 -2.74 27.63
CA GLU A 231 -6.32 -3.47 26.51
C GLU A 231 -5.33 -4.37 25.74
N GLU A 232 -4.05 -4.22 26.02
CA GLU A 232 -3.01 -4.96 25.31
C GLU A 232 -2.74 -6.31 25.99
N HIS A 233 -3.22 -7.38 25.37
CA HIS A 233 -3.02 -8.74 25.86
C HIS A 233 -1.85 -9.37 25.11
N GLU A 234 -0.87 -9.88 25.84
CA GLU A 234 0.20 -10.71 25.29
C GLU A 234 -0.37 -12.03 24.77
N GLN A 235 -0.41 -12.22 23.47
CA GLN A 235 -0.75 -13.50 22.86
C GLN A 235 0.55 -14.25 22.55
N LYS A 236 0.81 -15.32 23.26
CA LYS A 236 1.99 -16.18 23.05
C LYS A 236 1.61 -17.37 22.17
N SER A 237 2.37 -17.59 21.11
CA SER A 237 2.29 -18.81 20.32
C SER A 237 3.42 -19.75 20.75
N ASN A 238 3.07 -20.96 21.19
CA ASN A 238 4.03 -22.01 21.58
C ASN A 238 4.21 -23.07 20.48
N GLU A 239 3.80 -22.78 19.26
CA GLU A 239 3.82 -23.73 18.14
C GLU A 239 5.24 -24.00 17.63
N LYS A 240 5.59 -25.30 17.48
CA LYS A 240 6.86 -25.72 16.88
C LYS A 240 6.74 -25.67 15.34
N ILE A 241 7.50 -24.78 14.72
CA ILE A 241 7.58 -24.66 13.26
C ILE A 241 8.65 -25.64 12.75
N THR A 242 8.20 -26.68 12.06
CA THR A 242 9.09 -27.73 11.54
C THR A 242 9.41 -27.56 10.06
N ASN A 243 8.43 -27.18 9.23
CA ASN A 243 8.59 -27.09 7.80
C ASN A 243 8.72 -25.64 7.34
N VAL A 244 9.74 -25.35 6.52
CA VAL A 244 10.01 -24.02 5.98
C VAL A 244 9.37 -23.84 4.60
N LEU A 245 9.32 -24.89 3.77
CA LEU A 245 8.70 -24.88 2.44
C LEU A 245 7.57 -25.93 2.39
N PRO A 246 6.51 -25.70 1.57
CA PRO A 246 5.45 -26.67 1.39
C PRO A 246 5.98 -27.87 0.57
N ASP A 247 5.46 -29.05 0.87
CA ASP A 247 5.75 -30.27 0.13
C ASP A 247 5.18 -30.21 -1.31
N TRP A 248 5.78 -30.96 -2.21
CA TRP A 248 5.42 -30.95 -3.63
C TRP A 248 3.94 -31.29 -3.92
N LYS A 249 3.35 -32.17 -3.08
CA LYS A 249 1.92 -32.51 -3.17
C LYS A 249 1.05 -31.31 -2.83
N THR A 250 1.41 -30.57 -1.82
CA THR A 250 0.73 -29.33 -1.43
C THR A 250 0.88 -28.28 -2.54
N ILE A 251 2.09 -28.08 -3.08
CA ILE A 251 2.32 -27.11 -4.18
C ILE A 251 1.41 -27.41 -5.39
N LYS A 252 1.37 -28.68 -5.86
CA LYS A 252 0.49 -29.07 -6.97
C LYS A 252 -0.98 -28.76 -6.69
N LYS A 253 -1.43 -28.93 -5.45
CA LYS A 253 -2.81 -28.70 -5.04
C LYS A 253 -3.16 -27.21 -5.02
N ILE A 254 -2.26 -26.35 -4.56
CA ILE A 254 -2.49 -24.91 -4.38
C ILE A 254 -2.12 -24.07 -5.62
N TRP A 255 -1.44 -24.64 -6.60
CA TRP A 255 -0.94 -23.91 -7.77
C TRP A 255 -2.01 -23.11 -8.54
N PRO A 256 -3.22 -23.66 -8.80
CA PRO A 256 -4.29 -22.90 -9.45
C PRO A 256 -4.72 -21.68 -8.62
N ASN A 257 -4.73 -21.79 -7.29
CA ASN A 257 -5.08 -20.71 -6.37
C ASN A 257 -3.99 -19.64 -6.32
N ILE A 258 -2.71 -20.06 -6.43
CA ILE A 258 -1.57 -19.13 -6.54
C ILE A 258 -1.68 -18.32 -7.83
N LEU A 259 -1.88 -18.99 -8.97
CA LEU A 259 -1.96 -18.32 -10.26
C LEU A 259 -3.14 -17.35 -10.34
N SER A 260 -4.33 -17.82 -10.00
CA SER A 260 -5.53 -16.97 -10.00
C SER A 260 -5.43 -15.84 -8.97
N GLY A 261 -4.91 -16.12 -7.77
CA GLY A 261 -4.71 -15.13 -6.72
C GLY A 261 -3.72 -14.05 -7.16
N GLY A 262 -2.55 -14.43 -7.66
CA GLY A 262 -1.54 -13.48 -8.15
C GLY A 262 -2.06 -12.57 -9.26
N LEU A 263 -2.80 -13.11 -10.22
CA LEU A 263 -3.44 -12.33 -11.28
C LEU A 263 -4.52 -11.39 -10.72
N ILE A 264 -5.43 -11.89 -9.90
CA ILE A 264 -6.48 -11.07 -9.27
C ILE A 264 -5.83 -9.94 -8.44
N GLY A 265 -4.81 -10.28 -7.64
CA GLY A 265 -4.07 -9.30 -6.85
C GLY A 265 -3.45 -8.22 -7.73
N THR A 266 -2.79 -8.60 -8.81
CA THR A 266 -2.16 -7.67 -9.74
C THR A 266 -3.17 -6.76 -10.42
N PHE A 267 -4.28 -7.30 -10.94
CA PHE A 267 -5.29 -6.49 -11.61
C PHE A 267 -6.01 -5.53 -10.65
N ILE A 268 -6.33 -5.97 -9.43
CA ILE A 268 -6.94 -5.10 -8.43
C ILE A 268 -5.93 -4.05 -7.95
N GLY A 269 -4.67 -4.43 -7.73
CA GLY A 269 -3.61 -3.49 -7.39
C GLY A 269 -3.39 -2.40 -8.45
N ALA A 270 -3.60 -2.71 -9.72
CA ALA A 270 -3.52 -1.74 -10.81
C ALA A 270 -4.68 -0.71 -10.83
N ILE A 271 -5.73 -0.95 -10.06
CA ILE A 271 -6.81 0.03 -9.86
C ILE A 271 -6.38 1.01 -8.78
N PRO A 272 -6.22 2.31 -9.07
CA PRO A 272 -5.78 3.30 -8.09
C PRO A 272 -6.60 3.24 -6.80
N GLY A 273 -5.93 3.08 -5.67
CA GLY A 273 -6.55 3.06 -4.34
C GLY A 273 -7.15 1.72 -3.89
N ALA A 274 -7.33 0.73 -4.78
CA ALA A 274 -7.95 -0.55 -4.41
C ALA A 274 -7.08 -1.37 -3.43
N GLY A 275 -5.81 -1.47 -3.67
CA GLY A 275 -4.84 -2.08 -2.76
C GLY A 275 -5.04 -3.56 -2.45
N GLY A 276 -4.14 -4.10 -1.64
CA GLY A 276 -4.14 -5.49 -1.22
C GLY A 276 -5.35 -5.87 -0.35
N ASP A 277 -5.87 -4.91 0.42
CA ASP A 277 -6.97 -5.13 1.37
C ASP A 277 -8.24 -5.68 0.70
N ILE A 278 -8.52 -5.24 -0.53
CA ILE A 278 -9.62 -5.75 -1.34
C ILE A 278 -9.22 -6.97 -2.12
N ALA A 279 -8.04 -6.95 -2.73
CA ALA A 279 -7.56 -8.01 -3.59
C ALA A 279 -7.61 -9.38 -2.92
N VAL A 280 -7.24 -9.45 -1.63
CA VAL A 280 -7.21 -10.70 -0.86
C VAL A 280 -8.59 -11.30 -0.64
N PHE A 281 -9.62 -10.49 -0.34
CA PHE A 281 -10.98 -10.97 -0.16
C PHE A 281 -11.62 -11.39 -1.48
N VAL A 282 -11.38 -10.65 -2.56
CA VAL A 282 -11.86 -11.00 -3.91
C VAL A 282 -11.23 -12.32 -4.35
N SER A 283 -9.92 -12.48 -4.15
CA SER A 283 -9.20 -13.71 -4.49
C SER A 283 -9.70 -14.89 -3.66
N TYR A 284 -9.90 -14.71 -2.35
CA TYR A 284 -10.47 -15.75 -1.49
C TYR A 284 -11.88 -16.17 -1.96
N GLY A 285 -12.75 -15.20 -2.23
CA GLY A 285 -14.11 -15.43 -2.73
C GLY A 285 -14.12 -16.15 -4.07
N ALA A 286 -13.28 -15.73 -5.02
CA ALA A 286 -13.11 -16.37 -6.32
C ALA A 286 -12.62 -17.82 -6.18
N SER A 287 -11.60 -18.03 -5.35
CA SER A 287 -11.03 -19.34 -5.05
C SER A 287 -12.07 -20.28 -4.44
N LYS A 288 -12.87 -19.78 -3.47
CA LYS A 288 -13.96 -20.52 -2.84
C LYS A 288 -15.04 -20.89 -3.86
N SER A 289 -15.48 -19.95 -4.68
CA SER A 289 -16.54 -20.15 -5.68
C SER A 289 -16.12 -21.11 -6.80
N ALA A 290 -14.86 -21.12 -7.18
CA ALA A 290 -14.31 -22.03 -8.19
C ALA A 290 -13.99 -23.44 -7.65
N SER A 291 -14.04 -23.62 -6.33
CA SER A 291 -13.72 -24.91 -5.69
C SER A 291 -14.85 -25.92 -5.84
N LYS A 292 -14.49 -27.20 -6.01
CA LYS A 292 -15.43 -28.32 -5.91
C LYS A 292 -15.95 -28.53 -4.48
N HIS A 293 -15.25 -28.00 -3.48
CA HIS A 293 -15.52 -28.14 -2.05
C HIS A 293 -15.50 -26.77 -1.36
N PRO A 294 -16.44 -25.86 -1.68
CA PRO A 294 -16.49 -24.52 -1.11
C PRO A 294 -16.74 -24.51 0.40
N GLU A 295 -17.35 -25.56 0.93
CA GLU A 295 -17.61 -25.77 2.37
C GLU A 295 -16.34 -25.93 3.22
N LEU A 296 -15.22 -26.33 2.60
CA LEU A 296 -13.95 -26.47 3.30
C LEU A 296 -13.25 -25.12 3.54
N TYR A 297 -13.62 -24.06 2.80
CA TYR A 297 -13.03 -22.75 3.03
C TYR A 297 -13.54 -22.15 4.35
N GLY A 298 -12.59 -21.67 5.14
CA GLY A 298 -12.81 -21.20 6.52
C GLY A 298 -12.61 -22.29 7.56
N THR A 299 -12.32 -23.52 7.15
CA THR A 299 -12.04 -24.62 8.09
C THR A 299 -10.55 -24.90 8.30
N GLY A 300 -9.68 -24.23 7.57
CA GLY A 300 -8.22 -24.43 7.65
C GLY A 300 -7.71 -25.30 6.51
N ILE A 301 -7.72 -24.76 5.29
CA ILE A 301 -7.19 -25.42 4.10
C ILE A 301 -6.08 -24.58 3.45
N PRO A 302 -5.03 -25.23 2.89
CA PRO A 302 -3.93 -24.52 2.23
C PRO A 302 -4.36 -23.64 1.03
N ASN A 303 -5.44 -24.02 0.34
CA ASN A 303 -5.95 -23.31 -0.82
C ASN A 303 -6.42 -21.89 -0.49
N GLY A 304 -7.12 -21.71 0.64
CA GLY A 304 -7.55 -20.38 1.09
C GLY A 304 -6.36 -19.48 1.41
N VAL A 305 -5.38 -20.00 2.16
CA VAL A 305 -4.13 -19.27 2.45
C VAL A 305 -3.36 -18.92 1.17
N ALA A 306 -3.26 -19.87 0.23
CA ALA A 306 -2.54 -19.63 -1.02
C ALA A 306 -3.19 -18.56 -1.90
N ALA A 307 -4.52 -18.55 -1.98
CA ALA A 307 -5.27 -17.55 -2.76
C ALA A 307 -5.09 -16.14 -2.20
N THR A 308 -5.18 -15.99 -0.87
CA THR A 308 -5.05 -14.68 -0.21
C THR A 308 -3.63 -14.14 -0.29
N GLU A 309 -2.65 -14.96 0.03
CA GLU A 309 -1.25 -14.53 0.08
C GLU A 309 -0.67 -14.24 -1.31
N SER A 310 -1.05 -15.04 -2.30
CA SER A 310 -0.65 -14.75 -3.68
C SER A 310 -1.26 -13.44 -4.18
N ALA A 311 -2.51 -13.15 -3.85
CA ALA A 311 -3.15 -11.89 -4.21
C ALA A 311 -2.53 -10.71 -3.45
N ASN A 312 -2.20 -10.88 -2.19
CA ASN A 312 -1.58 -9.87 -1.35
C ASN A 312 -0.28 -9.35 -1.98
N ASN A 313 0.68 -10.23 -2.23
CA ASN A 313 1.95 -9.82 -2.86
C ASN A 313 1.84 -9.56 -4.36
N GLY A 314 0.92 -10.20 -5.08
CA GLY A 314 0.62 -9.87 -6.49
C GLY A 314 0.18 -8.42 -6.65
N CYS A 315 -0.55 -7.89 -5.66
CA CYS A 315 -0.97 -6.49 -5.60
C CYS A 315 0.23 -5.52 -5.59
N SER A 316 1.37 -5.88 -5.02
CA SER A 316 2.54 -5.00 -5.00
C SER A 316 3.03 -4.65 -6.41
N GLY A 317 3.12 -5.64 -7.31
CA GLY A 317 3.42 -5.40 -8.72
C GLY A 317 2.29 -4.65 -9.43
N GLY A 318 1.04 -5.01 -9.14
CA GLY A 318 -0.13 -4.32 -9.68
C GLY A 318 -0.16 -2.84 -9.37
N ALA A 319 0.04 -2.47 -8.10
CA ALA A 319 0.02 -1.07 -7.63
C ALA A 319 1.18 -0.22 -8.18
N MET A 320 2.28 -0.85 -8.56
CA MET A 320 3.39 -0.17 -9.25
C MET A 320 3.08 0.18 -10.70
N ILE A 321 2.13 -0.48 -11.36
CA ILE A 321 1.75 -0.19 -12.75
C ILE A 321 1.26 1.26 -12.89
N PRO A 322 0.16 1.68 -12.24
CA PRO A 322 -0.30 3.06 -12.35
C PRO A 322 0.68 4.07 -11.74
N LEU A 323 1.42 3.68 -10.70
CA LEU A 323 2.46 4.55 -10.12
C LEU A 323 3.49 4.95 -11.18
N LEU A 324 4.11 3.98 -11.83
CA LEU A 324 5.19 4.26 -12.78
C LEU A 324 4.68 4.82 -14.11
N SER A 325 3.54 4.32 -14.62
CA SER A 325 3.03 4.71 -15.93
C SER A 325 2.19 5.97 -15.95
N LEU A 326 1.47 6.27 -14.87
CA LEU A 326 0.52 7.40 -14.78
C LEU A 326 0.91 8.43 -13.72
N GLY A 327 1.83 8.08 -12.81
CA GLY A 327 2.13 8.89 -11.62
C GLY A 327 1.02 8.83 -10.57
N VAL A 328 0.16 7.83 -10.61
CA VAL A 328 -0.97 7.64 -9.70
C VAL A 328 -0.76 6.38 -8.87
N PRO A 329 -0.68 6.45 -7.54
CA PRO A 329 -0.42 5.27 -6.73
C PRO A 329 -1.61 4.30 -6.74
N GLY A 330 -1.31 2.99 -6.78
CA GLY A 330 -2.31 1.92 -6.72
C GLY A 330 -2.80 1.64 -5.29
N ASP A 331 -1.95 1.89 -4.29
CA ASP A 331 -2.26 1.68 -2.87
C ASP A 331 -1.53 2.66 -1.95
N SER A 332 -1.71 2.51 -0.64
CA SER A 332 -1.09 3.38 0.37
C SER A 332 0.44 3.28 0.38
N VAL A 333 1.02 2.12 0.06
CA VAL A 333 2.49 1.95 0.06
C VAL A 333 3.10 2.61 -1.16
N THR A 334 2.52 2.39 -2.33
CA THR A 334 2.97 3.03 -3.58
C THR A 334 2.78 4.53 -3.55
N ALA A 335 1.81 5.04 -2.77
CA ALA A 335 1.68 6.46 -2.51
C ALA A 335 2.93 7.02 -1.80
N ILE A 336 3.43 6.32 -0.79
CA ILE A 336 4.66 6.72 -0.10
C ILE A 336 5.88 6.57 -1.02
N LEU A 337 5.93 5.50 -1.82
CA LEU A 337 6.98 5.30 -2.82
C LEU A 337 7.01 6.43 -3.86
N LEU A 338 5.86 6.96 -4.27
CA LEU A 338 5.81 8.15 -5.15
C LEU A 338 6.55 9.33 -4.54
N GLY A 339 6.35 9.60 -3.24
CA GLY A 339 7.09 10.62 -2.53
C GLY A 339 8.60 10.35 -2.53
N ALA A 340 9.01 9.10 -2.33
CA ALA A 340 10.42 8.72 -2.38
C ALA A 340 11.05 8.94 -3.78
N PHE A 341 10.31 8.62 -4.86
CA PHE A 341 10.75 8.91 -6.23
C PHE A 341 10.93 10.41 -6.46
N ILE A 342 9.93 11.22 -6.09
CA ILE A 342 9.96 12.68 -6.26
C ILE A 342 11.13 13.28 -5.52
N MET A 343 11.42 12.84 -4.30
CA MET A 343 12.55 13.29 -3.51
C MET A 343 13.90 12.94 -4.12
N LYS A 344 13.97 11.85 -4.87
CA LYS A 344 15.16 11.47 -5.66
C LYS A 344 15.24 12.19 -7.01
N GLY A 345 14.36 13.16 -7.27
CA GLY A 345 14.32 13.92 -8.52
C GLY A 345 13.65 13.20 -9.69
N ILE A 346 13.01 12.05 -9.42
CA ILE A 346 12.29 11.27 -10.44
C ILE A 346 10.79 11.54 -10.31
N THR A 347 10.18 11.98 -11.38
CA THR A 347 8.72 12.14 -11.46
C THR A 347 8.11 10.96 -12.19
N PRO A 348 7.47 10.00 -11.48
CA PRO A 348 6.76 8.91 -12.13
C PRO A 348 5.67 9.40 -13.06
N GLY A 349 5.45 8.69 -14.15
CA GLY A 349 4.47 9.03 -15.17
C GLY A 349 4.93 8.63 -16.58
N PRO A 350 4.12 8.92 -17.62
CA PRO A 350 4.41 8.45 -18.98
C PRO A 350 5.78 8.93 -19.50
N MET A 351 6.16 10.16 -19.17
CA MET A 351 7.42 10.76 -19.61
C MET A 351 8.65 10.00 -19.08
N MET A 352 8.55 9.36 -17.91
CA MET A 352 9.66 8.57 -17.35
C MET A 352 10.07 7.41 -18.28
N TYR A 353 9.12 6.87 -19.06
CA TYR A 353 9.40 5.82 -20.04
C TYR A 353 10.13 6.31 -21.29
N VAL A 354 10.17 7.63 -21.52
CA VAL A 354 10.90 8.27 -22.62
C VAL A 354 12.26 8.78 -22.15
N THR A 355 12.27 9.46 -21.01
CA THR A 355 13.48 10.16 -20.51
C THR A 355 14.36 9.29 -19.62
N GLU A 356 13.78 8.33 -18.90
CA GLU A 356 14.42 7.56 -17.82
C GLU A 356 14.18 6.04 -17.94
N LEU A 357 14.05 5.52 -19.16
CA LEU A 357 13.75 4.11 -19.41
C LEU A 357 14.67 3.11 -18.68
N PRO A 358 16.01 3.35 -18.61
CA PRO A 358 16.88 2.48 -17.82
C PRO A 358 16.51 2.43 -16.33
N THR A 359 16.08 3.56 -15.76
CA THR A 359 15.62 3.65 -14.37
C THR A 359 14.34 2.86 -14.16
N VAL A 360 13.38 2.93 -15.08
CA VAL A 360 12.14 2.13 -15.05
C VAL A 360 12.47 0.63 -14.99
N TYR A 361 13.35 0.16 -15.87
CA TYR A 361 13.73 -1.26 -15.92
C TYR A 361 14.51 -1.71 -14.67
N ARG A 362 15.32 -0.83 -14.09
CA ARG A 362 15.98 -1.11 -12.80
C ARG A 362 14.97 -1.22 -11.65
N VAL A 363 13.89 -0.44 -11.66
CA VAL A 363 12.79 -0.57 -10.68
C VAL A 363 12.08 -1.93 -10.83
N PHE A 364 11.84 -2.39 -12.08
CA PHE A 364 11.29 -3.72 -12.33
C PHE A 364 12.19 -4.82 -11.75
N ALA A 365 13.50 -4.72 -12.01
CA ALA A 365 14.50 -5.65 -11.49
C ALA A 365 14.57 -5.62 -9.95
N ALA A 366 14.46 -4.44 -9.34
CA ALA A 366 14.47 -4.26 -7.88
C ALA A 366 13.22 -4.87 -7.21
N LEU A 367 12.02 -4.75 -7.82
CA LEU A 367 10.82 -5.39 -7.29
C LEU A 367 10.92 -6.93 -7.36
N MET A 368 11.45 -7.46 -8.46
CA MET A 368 11.70 -8.90 -8.58
C MET A 368 12.70 -9.38 -7.52
N LEU A 369 13.79 -8.62 -7.32
CA LEU A 369 14.78 -8.88 -6.28
C LEU A 369 14.16 -8.81 -4.87
N ALA A 370 13.28 -7.85 -4.61
CA ALA A 370 12.60 -7.70 -3.32
C ALA A 370 11.76 -8.94 -2.97
N ASN A 371 11.04 -9.51 -3.95
CA ASN A 371 10.31 -10.75 -3.77
C ASN A 371 11.23 -11.94 -3.48
N LEU A 372 12.38 -12.02 -4.15
CA LEU A 372 13.37 -13.06 -3.88
C LEU A 372 13.98 -12.90 -2.49
N CYS A 373 14.36 -11.69 -2.10
CA CYS A 373 14.86 -11.39 -0.76
C CYS A 373 13.83 -11.73 0.31
N MET A 374 12.54 -11.41 0.09
CA MET A 374 11.44 -11.77 0.99
C MET A 374 11.33 -13.28 1.17
N LEU A 375 11.43 -14.08 0.08
CA LEU A 375 11.45 -15.53 0.16
C LEU A 375 12.64 -16.03 1.00
N VAL A 376 13.85 -15.52 0.74
CA VAL A 376 15.07 -15.91 1.47
C VAL A 376 14.93 -15.58 2.96
N VAL A 377 14.49 -14.36 3.28
CA VAL A 377 14.24 -13.90 4.65
C VAL A 377 13.17 -14.77 5.33
N GLY A 378 12.07 -15.06 4.63
CA GLY A 378 11.02 -15.93 5.13
C GLY A 378 11.52 -17.36 5.43
N CYS A 379 12.32 -17.94 4.50
CA CYS A 379 12.91 -19.26 4.70
C CYS A 379 13.86 -19.33 5.91
N LEU A 380 14.74 -18.34 6.03
CA LEU A 380 15.75 -18.32 7.11
C LEU A 380 15.14 -17.94 8.46
N GLY A 381 14.16 -17.04 8.44
CA GLY A 381 13.68 -16.35 9.63
C GLY A 381 12.34 -16.82 10.18
N VAL A 382 11.59 -17.71 9.54
CA VAL A 382 10.22 -18.07 9.96
C VAL A 382 10.13 -18.51 11.42
N ARG A 383 11.13 -19.26 11.91
CA ARG A 383 11.21 -19.70 13.31
C ARG A 383 11.50 -18.56 14.28
N PHE A 384 12.27 -17.57 13.83
CA PHE A 384 12.62 -16.39 14.60
C PHE A 384 11.45 -15.38 14.61
N PHE A 385 10.82 -15.15 13.49
CA PHE A 385 9.68 -14.24 13.38
C PHE A 385 8.49 -14.70 14.20
N ALA A 386 8.28 -16.01 14.34
CA ALA A 386 7.25 -16.54 15.24
C ALA A 386 7.46 -16.16 16.71
N LYS A 387 8.73 -15.94 17.14
CA LYS A 387 9.04 -15.44 18.48
C LYS A 387 8.85 -13.92 18.58
N ILE A 388 9.05 -13.18 17.49
CA ILE A 388 8.92 -11.72 17.45
C ILE A 388 7.47 -11.28 17.60
N VAL A 389 6.53 -12.09 17.16
CA VAL A 389 5.09 -11.85 17.38
C VAL A 389 4.76 -11.64 18.88
N SER A 390 5.61 -12.16 19.77
CA SER A 390 5.46 -12.02 21.23
C SER A 390 6.29 -10.90 21.85
N VAL A 391 6.93 -10.01 21.08
CA VAL A 391 7.69 -8.87 21.62
C VAL A 391 6.74 -7.83 22.22
N GLU A 392 7.07 -7.38 23.41
CA GLU A 392 6.30 -6.34 24.08
C GLU A 392 6.34 -5.02 23.31
N LYS A 393 5.20 -4.59 22.81
CA LYS A 393 5.06 -3.36 22.01
C LYS A 393 5.49 -2.10 22.77
N LYS A 394 5.38 -2.11 24.11
CA LYS A 394 5.85 -1.00 24.95
C LYS A 394 7.33 -0.64 24.77
N MET A 395 8.16 -1.61 24.33
CA MET A 395 9.57 -1.38 24.00
C MET A 395 9.75 -0.80 22.59
N LEU A 396 8.84 -1.08 21.68
CA LEU A 396 8.92 -0.67 20.29
C LEU A 396 8.47 0.77 20.08
N TYR A 397 7.40 1.22 20.75
CA TYR A 397 6.82 2.55 20.54
C TYR A 397 7.79 3.72 20.78
N PRO A 398 8.64 3.74 21.84
CA PRO A 398 9.65 4.78 22.00
C PRO A 398 10.67 4.82 20.85
N ILE A 399 11.10 3.66 20.37
CA ILE A 399 12.07 3.52 19.27
C ILE A 399 11.45 4.09 17.98
N ILE A 400 10.21 3.70 17.67
CA ILE A 400 9.48 4.17 16.50
C ILE A 400 9.30 5.69 16.57
N LEU A 401 8.93 6.22 17.73
CA LEU A 401 8.73 7.67 17.91
C LEU A 401 10.04 8.44 17.62
N VAL A 402 11.15 8.01 18.22
CA VAL A 402 12.45 8.66 18.01
C VAL A 402 12.86 8.62 16.54
N ILE A 403 12.74 7.44 15.89
CA ILE A 403 13.05 7.29 14.46
C ILE A 403 12.15 8.19 13.62
N SER A 404 10.85 8.27 13.93
CA SER A 404 9.89 9.11 13.21
C SER A 404 10.24 10.59 13.29
N LEU A 405 10.58 11.10 14.47
CA LEU A 405 10.93 12.51 14.68
C LEU A 405 12.28 12.86 14.03
N LEU A 406 13.27 11.99 14.19
CA LEU A 406 14.55 12.15 13.52
C LEU A 406 14.43 12.08 12.00
N GLY A 407 13.58 11.17 11.51
CA GLY A 407 13.26 11.05 10.10
C GLY A 407 12.63 12.31 9.53
N ALA A 408 11.62 12.86 10.19
CA ALA A 408 10.97 14.10 9.78
C ALA A 408 11.96 15.28 9.75
N PHE A 409 12.86 15.36 10.74
CA PHE A 409 13.90 16.40 10.78
C PHE A 409 14.92 16.26 9.65
N SER A 410 15.33 15.03 9.34
CA SER A 410 16.46 14.75 8.43
C SER A 410 16.17 15.16 6.99
N ILE A 411 14.91 15.29 6.59
CA ILE A 411 14.50 15.61 5.22
C ILE A 411 14.96 17.00 4.81
N ASN A 412 14.50 18.00 5.54
CA ASN A 412 14.81 19.41 5.24
C ASN A 412 15.69 20.07 6.32
N LYS A 413 16.15 19.28 7.32
CA LYS A 413 16.88 19.77 8.50
C LYS A 413 16.14 20.91 9.21
N ASN A 414 14.81 20.82 9.25
CA ASN A 414 13.93 21.87 9.75
C ASN A 414 13.07 21.35 10.92
N ALA A 415 13.12 22.04 12.05
CA ALA A 415 12.30 21.72 13.22
C ALA A 415 10.79 21.91 12.96
N PHE A 416 10.43 22.76 12.01
CA PHE A 416 9.02 22.93 11.59
C PHE A 416 8.42 21.61 11.08
N ASP A 417 9.16 20.82 10.30
CA ASP A 417 8.71 19.52 9.79
C ASP A 417 8.49 18.51 10.91
N VAL A 418 9.26 18.58 11.99
CA VAL A 418 9.00 17.78 13.20
C VAL A 418 7.67 18.18 13.84
N GLY A 419 7.39 19.50 13.91
CA GLY A 419 6.11 20.01 14.38
C GLY A 419 4.94 19.52 13.52
N VAL A 420 5.09 19.55 12.20
CA VAL A 420 4.12 19.00 11.24
C VAL A 420 3.91 17.50 11.49
N CYS A 421 4.99 16.73 11.65
CA CYS A 421 4.92 15.30 11.93
C CYS A 421 4.14 14.99 13.21
N VAL A 422 4.40 15.72 14.29
CA VAL A 422 3.66 15.54 15.56
C VAL A 422 2.19 15.95 15.44
N ALA A 423 1.91 17.09 14.80
CA ALA A 423 0.55 17.56 14.59
C ALA A 423 -0.29 16.54 13.77
N PHE A 424 0.27 16.04 12.68
CA PHE A 424 -0.39 15.00 11.88
C PHE A 424 -0.43 13.63 12.59
N GLY A 425 0.48 13.36 13.52
CA GLY A 425 0.40 12.21 14.42
C GLY A 425 -0.84 12.27 15.32
N ILE A 426 -1.10 13.43 15.92
CA ILE A 426 -2.29 13.66 16.74
C ILE A 426 -3.57 13.59 15.87
N ILE A 427 -3.56 14.24 14.70
CA ILE A 427 -4.68 14.18 13.74
C ILE A 427 -4.97 12.74 13.35
N GLY A 428 -3.95 11.96 12.96
CA GLY A 428 -4.10 10.56 12.56
C GLY A 428 -4.65 9.68 13.70
N TRP A 429 -4.17 9.90 14.93
CA TRP A 429 -4.72 9.22 16.11
C TRP A 429 -6.19 9.56 16.36
N LEU A 430 -6.58 10.84 16.29
CA LEU A 430 -7.97 11.26 16.42
C LEU A 430 -8.84 10.64 15.33
N MET A 431 -8.37 10.66 14.10
CA MET A 431 -9.08 10.07 12.96
C MET A 431 -9.31 8.58 13.15
N ASN A 432 -8.28 7.82 13.53
CA ASN A 432 -8.42 6.40 13.85
C ASN A 432 -9.40 6.16 14.97
N LYS A 433 -9.35 6.97 16.03
CA LYS A 433 -10.26 6.89 17.19
C LYS A 433 -11.73 7.10 16.81
N TYR A 434 -11.99 8.00 15.87
CA TYR A 434 -13.34 8.28 15.36
C TYR A 434 -13.66 7.48 14.06
N GLU A 435 -12.86 6.48 13.73
CA GLU A 435 -13.05 5.63 12.55
C GLU A 435 -13.06 6.38 11.21
N PHE A 436 -12.28 7.46 11.09
CA PHE A 436 -12.01 8.11 9.81
C PHE A 436 -10.84 7.40 9.11
N PRO A 437 -10.98 6.99 7.85
CA PRO A 437 -9.90 6.28 7.16
C PRO A 437 -8.75 7.24 6.81
N LEU A 438 -7.49 6.77 7.00
CA LEU A 438 -6.29 7.54 6.69
C LEU A 438 -5.87 7.43 5.21
N SER A 439 -6.20 6.32 4.54
CA SER A 439 -5.83 6.11 3.13
C SER A 439 -6.36 7.20 2.18
N PRO A 440 -7.61 7.71 2.33
CA PRO A 440 -8.09 8.84 1.56
C PRO A 440 -7.26 10.12 1.72
N ILE A 441 -6.77 10.40 2.94
CA ILE A 441 -5.93 11.57 3.18
C ILE A 441 -4.64 11.46 2.39
N LEU A 442 -3.96 10.33 2.51
CA LEU A 442 -2.70 10.06 1.85
C LEU A 442 -2.80 10.28 0.33
N LEU A 443 -3.81 9.65 -0.27
CA LEU A 443 -3.98 9.69 -1.71
C LEU A 443 -4.46 11.06 -2.19
N ALA A 444 -5.28 11.75 -1.40
CA ALA A 444 -5.71 13.11 -1.72
C ALA A 444 -4.55 14.14 -1.58
N LEU A 445 -3.61 13.93 -0.66
CA LEU A 445 -2.38 14.74 -0.59
C LEU A 445 -1.53 14.64 -1.87
N ILE A 446 -1.57 13.51 -2.57
CA ILE A 446 -0.84 13.29 -3.82
C ILE A 446 -1.65 13.72 -5.03
N LEU A 447 -2.90 13.25 -5.10
CA LEU A 447 -3.76 13.50 -6.25
C LEU A 447 -4.33 14.92 -6.25
N GLY A 448 -4.42 15.58 -5.09
CA GLY A 448 -4.92 16.95 -4.97
C GLY A 448 -4.13 17.96 -5.82
N PRO A 449 -2.82 18.09 -5.63
CA PRO A 449 -1.98 18.95 -6.47
C PRO A 449 -2.02 18.57 -7.96
N MET A 450 -2.06 17.27 -8.28
CA MET A 450 -2.21 16.80 -9.65
C MET A 450 -3.56 17.22 -10.25
N CYS A 451 -4.64 17.06 -9.48
CA CYS A 451 -5.99 17.46 -9.85
C CYS A 451 -6.05 18.97 -10.11
N GLU A 452 -5.59 19.78 -9.16
CA GLU A 452 -5.59 21.25 -9.28
C GLU A 452 -4.78 21.73 -10.46
N LYS A 453 -3.52 21.31 -10.58
CA LYS A 453 -2.63 21.71 -11.67
C LYS A 453 -3.22 21.39 -13.05
N ASN A 454 -3.74 20.18 -13.22
CA ASN A 454 -4.30 19.77 -14.51
C ASN A 454 -5.65 20.42 -14.77
N PHE A 455 -6.47 20.66 -13.76
CA PHE A 455 -7.72 21.41 -13.88
C PHE A 455 -7.46 22.84 -14.35
N VAL A 456 -6.58 23.57 -13.67
CA VAL A 456 -6.25 24.96 -14.05
C VAL A 456 -5.66 25.02 -15.46
N ARG A 457 -4.74 24.11 -15.78
CA ARG A 457 -4.14 24.02 -17.12
C ARG A 457 -5.18 23.72 -18.20
N TYR A 458 -6.10 22.80 -17.93
CA TYR A 458 -7.20 22.46 -18.81
C TYR A 458 -8.12 23.69 -19.04
N MET A 459 -8.55 24.36 -17.96
CA MET A 459 -9.41 25.55 -18.04
C MET A 459 -8.75 26.67 -18.82
N ASN A 460 -7.46 26.89 -18.69
CA ASN A 460 -6.71 27.88 -19.45
C ASN A 460 -6.69 27.55 -20.95
N ILE A 461 -6.45 26.29 -21.32
CA ILE A 461 -6.47 25.83 -22.73
C ILE A 461 -7.86 25.97 -23.32
N GLN A 462 -8.91 25.62 -22.60
CA GLN A 462 -10.30 25.65 -23.03
C GLN A 462 -10.98 27.03 -22.81
N ARG A 463 -10.21 28.05 -22.46
CA ARG A 463 -10.70 29.43 -22.25
C ARG A 463 -11.92 29.53 -21.32
N GLY A 464 -11.88 28.73 -20.24
CA GLY A 464 -12.95 28.68 -19.24
C GLY A 464 -14.11 27.73 -19.56
N ASN A 465 -14.11 27.04 -20.69
CA ASN A 465 -15.15 26.07 -21.03
C ASN A 465 -14.88 24.71 -20.42
N PHE A 466 -15.42 24.45 -19.21
CA PHE A 466 -15.31 23.15 -18.54
C PHE A 466 -15.93 22.01 -19.35
N PHE A 467 -17.07 22.25 -19.99
CA PHE A 467 -17.81 21.21 -20.73
C PHE A 467 -17.09 20.68 -21.97
N ALA A 468 -16.05 21.35 -22.46
CA ALA A 468 -15.20 20.82 -23.52
C ALA A 468 -14.57 19.46 -23.16
N ILE A 469 -14.54 19.08 -21.85
CA ILE A 469 -14.06 17.79 -21.40
C ILE A 469 -14.89 16.62 -21.94
N THR A 470 -16.15 16.84 -22.28
CA THR A 470 -17.04 15.84 -22.87
C THR A 470 -16.65 15.45 -24.31
N THR A 471 -15.77 16.22 -24.95
CA THR A 471 -15.26 15.90 -26.30
C THR A 471 -14.15 14.86 -26.27
N SER A 472 -13.53 14.61 -25.09
CA SER A 472 -12.52 13.57 -24.91
C SER A 472 -13.15 12.26 -24.49
N PRO A 473 -13.10 11.18 -25.31
CA PRO A 473 -13.62 9.87 -24.94
C PRO A 473 -12.95 9.28 -23.69
N ILE A 474 -11.63 9.49 -23.54
CA ILE A 474 -10.86 8.99 -22.41
C ILE A 474 -11.28 9.68 -21.10
N ALA A 475 -11.40 11.02 -21.12
CA ALA A 475 -11.87 11.77 -19.96
C ALA A 475 -13.29 11.33 -19.55
N MET A 476 -14.18 11.10 -20.55
CA MET A 476 -15.53 10.62 -20.29
C MET A 476 -15.58 9.20 -19.72
N VAL A 477 -14.68 8.32 -20.13
CA VAL A 477 -14.56 6.99 -19.52
C VAL A 477 -14.19 7.12 -18.03
N PHE A 478 -13.17 7.92 -17.70
CA PHE A 478 -12.78 8.15 -16.31
C PHE A 478 -13.90 8.79 -15.49
N ALA A 479 -14.58 9.79 -16.04
CA ALA A 479 -15.71 10.45 -15.39
C ALA A 479 -16.85 9.46 -15.12
N THR A 480 -17.21 8.65 -16.11
CA THR A 480 -18.29 7.66 -16.00
C THR A 480 -17.95 6.59 -14.96
N VAL A 481 -16.73 6.06 -15.00
CA VAL A 481 -16.28 5.07 -14.02
C VAL A 481 -16.24 5.67 -12.61
N ALA A 482 -15.76 6.92 -12.46
CA ALA A 482 -15.75 7.61 -11.17
C ALA A 482 -17.17 7.74 -10.58
N ILE A 483 -18.15 8.15 -11.40
CA ILE A 483 -19.56 8.26 -10.99
C ILE A 483 -20.11 6.87 -10.60
N LEU A 484 -19.89 5.85 -11.43
CA LEU A 484 -20.34 4.49 -11.15
C LEU A 484 -19.77 3.93 -9.85
N VAL A 485 -18.48 4.17 -9.57
CA VAL A 485 -17.82 3.76 -8.34
C VAL A 485 -18.45 4.43 -7.12
N ILE A 486 -18.69 5.74 -7.17
CA ILE A 486 -19.35 6.47 -6.07
C ILE A 486 -20.78 5.96 -5.86
N VAL A 487 -21.56 5.85 -6.92
CA VAL A 487 -22.97 5.36 -6.85
C VAL A 487 -23.03 3.95 -6.28
N TYR A 488 -22.17 3.05 -6.77
CA TYR A 488 -22.09 1.69 -6.26
C TYR A 488 -21.71 1.65 -4.77
N SER A 489 -20.77 2.50 -4.36
CA SER A 489 -20.32 2.59 -2.99
C SER A 489 -21.44 3.05 -2.04
N VAL A 490 -22.16 4.10 -2.41
CA VAL A 490 -23.31 4.62 -1.66
C VAL A 490 -24.44 3.56 -1.58
N TYR A 491 -24.73 2.88 -2.70
CA TYR A 491 -25.73 1.81 -2.74
C TYR A 491 -25.34 0.65 -1.82
N ASN A 492 -24.10 0.18 -1.89
CA ASN A 492 -23.62 -0.91 -1.07
C ASN A 492 -23.61 -0.57 0.42
N GLN A 493 -23.19 0.67 0.78
CA GLN A 493 -23.27 1.17 2.16
C GLN A 493 -24.71 1.18 2.69
N SER A 494 -25.65 1.64 1.89
CA SER A 494 -27.09 1.64 2.25
C SER A 494 -27.60 0.22 2.51
N LYS A 495 -27.17 -0.76 1.72
CA LYS A 495 -27.53 -2.17 1.89
C LYS A 495 -26.94 -2.78 3.17
N ILE A 496 -25.68 -2.45 3.49
CA ILE A 496 -25.01 -2.87 4.73
C ILE A 496 -25.74 -2.30 5.94
N ASN A 497 -26.05 -1.00 5.93
CA ASN A 497 -26.75 -0.33 7.02
C ASN A 497 -28.14 -0.90 7.26
N LYS A 498 -28.89 -1.22 6.19
CA LYS A 498 -30.22 -1.88 6.29
C LYS A 498 -30.12 -3.27 6.91
N ARG A 499 -29.11 -4.06 6.55
CA ARG A 499 -28.88 -5.39 7.15
C ARG A 499 -28.49 -5.30 8.62
N ALA A 500 -27.61 -4.35 8.98
CA ALA A 500 -27.24 -4.12 10.37
C ALA A 500 -28.44 -3.71 11.23
N ALA A 501 -29.31 -2.84 10.72
CA ALA A 501 -30.54 -2.43 11.39
C ALA A 501 -31.53 -3.59 11.54
N ALA A 502 -31.65 -4.47 10.54
CA ALA A 502 -32.51 -5.64 10.60
C ALA A 502 -32.02 -6.67 11.64
N ASN A 503 -30.71 -6.90 11.71
CA ASN A 503 -30.11 -7.80 12.70
C ASN A 503 -30.29 -7.26 14.13
N ALA A 504 -30.05 -5.96 14.36
CA ALA A 504 -30.26 -5.33 15.66
C ALA A 504 -31.73 -5.36 16.10
N ALA A 505 -32.70 -5.28 15.16
CA ALA A 505 -34.11 -5.43 15.45
C ALA A 505 -34.48 -6.87 15.83
N GLN A 506 -33.80 -7.89 15.27
CA GLN A 506 -34.00 -9.30 15.63
C GLN A 506 -33.37 -9.68 16.99
N GLU A 507 -32.26 -9.04 17.37
CA GLU A 507 -31.63 -9.25 18.69
C GLU A 507 -32.42 -8.60 19.85
N ASN A 508 -33.23 -7.60 19.56
CA ASN A 508 -34.05 -6.88 20.55
C ASN A 508 -35.52 -7.39 20.63
N ALA A 509 -35.89 -8.35 19.78
CA ALA A 509 -37.21 -9.02 19.77
C ALA A 509 -37.14 -10.44 20.33
#